data_1a4632546a01a34fe2dd7e216f78aef2
#
_entry.id   1a4632546a01a34fe2dd7e216f78aef2
#
_cell.length_a   1.000
_cell.length_b   1.000
_cell.length_c   1.000
_cell.angle_alpha   90.00
_cell.angle_beta   90.00
_cell.angle_gamma   90.00
#
_symmetry.space_group_name_H-M   'P 1'
#
loop_
_entity.id
_entity.type
_entity.pdbx_description
1 polymer ?
#
loop_
_entity_poly.entity_id
_entity_poly.type
_entity_poly.pdbx_seq_one_letter_code
_entity_poly.pdbx_strand_id
1 'polypeptide(L)'
;NLSIMRTLLTPSMLNVIVDNLKKGNAEGRLFEMAPVYLAKELPIQEHPHERQTLCLGAFGPAEDFFTVKGALEALAAGFDLTFTYQRETTSWLHPGISAAVYCNGKRLGVFGKLANEINAELEIAKEQKDSQNIYLGELDYEALMSCVEGELRYKPLSPYAPVKRDLALVCN
;
A
#
# COMPACT_ATOMS: atom_id res chain seq x y z
N ASN A 1 -10.21 7.23 -22.01
CA ASN A 1 -10.39 8.68 -22.12
C ASN A 1 -10.20 9.31 -20.73
N LEU A 2 -9.01 9.86 -20.44
CA LEU A 2 -8.67 10.45 -19.14
C LEU A 2 -9.14 11.91 -19.07
N SER A 3 -10.45 12.13 -19.17
CA SER A 3 -11.06 13.46 -19.16
C SER A 3 -11.40 13.99 -17.75
N ILE A 4 -11.17 13.16 -16.71
CA ILE A 4 -11.48 13.48 -15.32
C ILE A 4 -10.17 13.48 -14.52
N MET A 5 -9.98 14.48 -13.67
CA MET A 5 -8.87 14.53 -12.74
C MET A 5 -9.09 13.47 -11.64
N ARG A 6 -8.08 12.65 -11.42
CA ARG A 6 -8.15 11.54 -10.47
C ARG A 6 -8.10 12.03 -9.03
N THR A 7 -8.96 11.49 -8.20
CA THR A 7 -8.98 11.73 -6.74
C THR A 7 -8.32 10.59 -5.96
N LEU A 8 -8.07 9.44 -6.65
CA LEU A 8 -7.40 8.24 -6.13
C LEU A 8 -6.49 7.68 -7.23
N LEU A 9 -5.41 7.02 -6.83
CA LEU A 9 -4.52 6.26 -7.74
C LEU A 9 -4.96 4.81 -7.90
N THR A 10 -5.68 4.25 -6.93
CA THR A 10 -6.10 2.84 -6.91
C THR A 10 -6.85 2.37 -8.17
N PRO A 11 -7.74 3.14 -8.81
CA PRO A 11 -8.37 2.70 -10.07
C PRO A 11 -7.35 2.51 -11.20
N SER A 12 -6.36 3.42 -11.32
CA SER A 12 -5.30 3.29 -12.33
C SER A 12 -4.40 2.09 -12.04
N MET A 13 -4.03 1.89 -10.78
CA MET A 13 -3.23 0.74 -10.35
C MET A 13 -3.95 -0.59 -10.65
N LEU A 14 -5.26 -0.65 -10.37
CA LEU A 14 -6.06 -1.83 -10.67
C LEU A 14 -6.10 -2.13 -12.17
N ASN A 15 -6.22 -1.13 -13.03
CA ASN A 15 -6.14 -1.30 -14.48
C ASN A 15 -4.79 -1.88 -14.92
N VAL A 16 -3.68 -1.39 -14.34
CA VAL A 16 -2.35 -1.93 -14.64
C VAL A 16 -2.23 -3.39 -14.20
N ILE A 17 -2.79 -3.76 -13.03
CA ILE A 17 -2.83 -5.16 -12.58
C ILE A 17 -3.63 -6.02 -13.56
N VAL A 18 -4.83 -5.58 -13.95
CA VAL A 18 -5.67 -6.29 -14.93
C VAL A 18 -4.95 -6.48 -16.27
N ASP A 19 -4.27 -5.45 -16.75
CA ASP A 19 -3.48 -5.54 -18.01
C ASP A 19 -2.32 -6.54 -17.89
N ASN A 20 -1.68 -6.62 -16.74
CA ASN A 20 -0.63 -7.61 -16.47
C ASN A 20 -1.21 -9.04 -16.47
N LEU A 21 -2.32 -9.26 -15.78
CA LEU A 21 -3.01 -10.54 -15.76
C LEU A 21 -3.46 -10.98 -17.17
N LYS A 22 -4.00 -10.06 -17.98
CA LYS A 22 -4.38 -10.32 -19.40
C LYS A 22 -3.16 -10.70 -20.25
N LYS A 23 -1.97 -10.22 -19.93
CA LYS A 23 -0.71 -10.55 -20.61
C LYS A 23 -0.06 -11.83 -20.10
N GLY A 24 -0.68 -12.53 -19.13
CA GLY A 24 -0.18 -13.77 -18.57
C GLY A 24 0.81 -13.62 -17.41
N ASN A 25 1.02 -12.40 -16.91
CA ASN A 25 1.80 -12.20 -15.70
C ASN A 25 0.95 -12.60 -14.48
N ALA A 26 1.27 -13.76 -13.88
CA ALA A 26 0.44 -14.35 -12.84
C ALA A 26 0.62 -13.70 -11.45
N GLU A 27 1.69 -12.95 -11.25
CA GLU A 27 1.99 -12.30 -9.97
C GLU A 27 2.81 -11.03 -10.16
N GLY A 28 2.77 -10.13 -9.20
CA GLY A 28 3.55 -8.91 -9.23
C GLY A 28 3.28 -7.97 -8.07
N ARG A 29 4.25 -7.10 -7.81
CA ARG A 29 4.15 -6.00 -6.86
C ARG A 29 4.52 -4.71 -7.54
N LEU A 30 3.67 -3.72 -7.42
CA LEU A 30 3.75 -2.45 -8.14
C LEU A 30 3.62 -1.31 -7.14
N PHE A 31 4.20 -0.17 -7.48
CA PHE A 31 3.91 1.08 -6.80
C PHE A 31 3.86 2.24 -7.80
N GLU A 32 3.11 3.25 -7.45
CA GLU A 32 3.04 4.53 -8.17
C GLU A 32 3.08 5.65 -7.14
N MET A 33 3.89 6.67 -7.41
CA MET A 33 3.89 7.90 -6.63
C MET A 33 3.52 9.05 -7.56
N ALA A 34 2.36 9.66 -7.31
CA ALA A 34 1.83 10.68 -8.21
C ALA A 34 0.79 11.56 -7.48
N PRO A 35 0.47 12.75 -8.04
CA PRO A 35 -0.55 13.61 -7.46
C PRO A 35 -1.96 13.08 -7.71
N VAL A 36 -2.82 13.28 -6.72
CA VAL A 36 -4.28 13.25 -6.83
C VAL A 36 -4.82 14.65 -6.62
N TYR A 37 -6.02 14.91 -7.15
CA TYR A 37 -6.62 16.23 -7.22
C TYR A 37 -7.90 16.26 -6.41
N LEU A 38 -7.89 16.97 -5.30
CA LEU A 38 -9.01 17.04 -4.37
C LEU A 38 -9.69 18.39 -4.48
N ALA A 39 -10.96 18.41 -4.89
CA ALA A 39 -11.74 19.64 -4.92
C ALA A 39 -11.90 20.16 -3.49
N LYS A 40 -11.67 21.45 -3.28
CA LYS A 40 -11.90 22.12 -2.00
C LYS A 40 -13.38 22.37 -1.76
N GLU A 41 -14.11 22.67 -2.85
CA GLU A 41 -15.56 22.98 -2.81
C GLU A 41 -16.23 22.56 -4.13
N LEU A 42 -17.55 22.43 -4.10
CA LEU A 42 -18.38 22.17 -5.27
C LEU A 42 -19.50 23.23 -5.35
N PRO A 43 -19.75 23.88 -6.53
CA PRO A 43 -18.99 23.72 -7.78
C PRO A 43 -17.56 24.25 -7.64
N ILE A 44 -16.63 23.68 -8.43
CA ILE A 44 -15.20 24.04 -8.36
C ILE A 44 -15.02 25.52 -8.76
N GLN A 45 -14.50 26.32 -7.82
CA GLN A 45 -14.22 27.75 -8.01
C GLN A 45 -12.71 28.04 -8.10
N GLU A 46 -11.90 27.18 -7.47
CA GLU A 46 -10.45 27.30 -7.37
C GLU A 46 -9.75 26.04 -7.90
N HIS A 47 -8.44 26.14 -8.11
CA HIS A 47 -7.63 24.96 -8.41
C HIS A 47 -7.75 23.92 -7.29
N PRO A 48 -7.91 22.63 -7.65
CA PRO A 48 -7.98 21.57 -6.67
C PRO A 48 -6.68 21.51 -5.87
N HIS A 49 -6.77 21.00 -4.65
CA HIS A 49 -5.58 20.67 -3.86
C HIS A 49 -4.88 19.45 -4.50
N GLU A 50 -3.64 19.64 -4.93
CA GLU A 50 -2.79 18.55 -5.40
C GLU A 50 -2.10 17.92 -4.20
N ARG A 51 -2.28 16.62 -4.01
CA ARG A 51 -1.67 15.85 -2.92
C ARG A 51 -0.85 14.71 -3.49
N GLN A 52 0.44 14.68 -3.14
CA GLN A 52 1.28 13.54 -3.49
C GLN A 52 0.83 12.30 -2.74
N THR A 53 0.62 11.24 -3.49
CA THR A 53 0.06 9.99 -2.99
C THR A 53 0.91 8.81 -3.43
N LEU A 54 1.20 7.89 -2.51
CA LEU A 54 1.84 6.62 -2.80
C LEU A 54 0.76 5.54 -2.89
N CYS A 55 0.66 4.90 -4.04
CA CYS A 55 -0.20 3.75 -4.27
C CYS A 55 0.63 2.47 -4.36
N LEU A 56 0.13 1.41 -3.75
CA LEU A 56 0.70 0.07 -3.76
C LEU A 56 -0.29 -0.89 -4.41
N GLY A 57 0.20 -1.82 -5.21
CA GLY A 57 -0.57 -2.91 -5.79
C GLY A 57 0.22 -4.21 -5.69
N ALA A 58 -0.39 -5.27 -5.19
CA ALA A 58 0.18 -6.61 -5.19
C ALA A 58 -0.87 -7.60 -5.68
N PHE A 59 -0.46 -8.53 -6.52
CA PHE A 59 -1.34 -9.56 -7.05
C PHE A 59 -0.60 -10.89 -7.24
N GLY A 60 -1.29 -11.96 -6.99
CA GLY A 60 -0.75 -13.31 -7.10
C GLY A 60 -1.37 -14.27 -6.09
N PRO A 61 -1.27 -15.59 -6.33
CA PRO A 61 -1.88 -16.60 -5.46
C PRO A 61 -1.24 -16.63 -4.05
N ALA A 62 0.03 -16.24 -3.93
CA ALA A 62 0.77 -16.24 -2.68
C ALA A 62 0.67 -14.90 -1.91
N GLU A 63 0.06 -13.86 -2.51
CA GLU A 63 -0.10 -12.57 -1.84
C GLU A 63 -1.17 -12.66 -0.75
N ASP A 64 -0.86 -12.10 0.40
CA ASP A 64 -1.76 -12.00 1.55
C ASP A 64 -1.66 -10.62 2.23
N PHE A 65 -2.47 -10.42 3.27
CA PHE A 65 -2.48 -9.18 4.04
C PHE A 65 -1.12 -8.90 4.70
N PHE A 66 -0.44 -9.94 5.17
CA PHE A 66 0.82 -9.79 5.90
C PHE A 66 2.00 -9.54 4.98
N THR A 67 1.97 -10.04 3.73
CA THR A 67 3.01 -9.72 2.73
C THR A 67 2.99 -8.24 2.38
N VAL A 68 1.80 -7.66 2.17
CA VAL A 68 1.65 -6.22 1.90
C VAL A 68 1.96 -5.37 3.14
N LYS A 69 1.50 -5.82 4.31
CA LYS A 69 1.85 -5.17 5.59
C LYS A 69 3.36 -5.14 5.80
N GLY A 70 4.06 -6.25 5.52
CA GLY A 70 5.52 -6.34 5.60
C GLY A 70 6.23 -5.37 4.66
N ALA A 71 5.71 -5.16 3.45
CA ALA A 71 6.24 -4.14 2.53
C ALA A 71 6.09 -2.71 3.09
N LEU A 72 4.95 -2.41 3.73
CA LEU A 72 4.73 -1.13 4.42
C LEU A 72 5.65 -0.97 5.63
N GLU A 73 5.89 -2.02 6.40
CA GLU A 73 6.83 -2.00 7.53
C GLU A 73 8.28 -1.80 7.06
N ALA A 74 8.67 -2.42 5.94
CA ALA A 74 9.97 -2.19 5.33
C ALA A 74 10.14 -0.74 4.85
N LEU A 75 9.09 -0.15 4.26
CA LEU A 75 9.07 1.27 3.92
C LEU A 75 9.26 2.15 5.16
N ALA A 76 8.49 1.89 6.23
CA ALA A 76 8.61 2.64 7.48
C ALA A 76 10.02 2.55 8.07
N ALA A 77 10.59 1.34 8.10
CA ALA A 77 11.94 1.11 8.61
C ALA A 77 13.01 1.86 7.80
N GLY A 78 12.80 2.04 6.49
CA GLY A 78 13.68 2.86 5.64
C GLY A 78 13.78 4.32 6.06
N PHE A 79 12.75 4.84 6.74
CA PHE A 79 12.68 6.20 7.29
C PHE A 79 12.88 6.24 8.82
N ASP A 80 13.27 5.13 9.44
CA ASP A 80 13.37 5.00 10.92
C ASP A 80 12.02 5.26 11.63
N LEU A 81 10.91 4.93 10.94
CA LEU A 81 9.53 5.08 11.43
C LEU A 81 8.92 3.73 11.83
N THR A 82 7.87 3.81 12.63
CA THR A 82 7.04 2.64 12.97
C THR A 82 5.58 2.95 12.64
N PHE A 83 4.96 2.08 11.83
CA PHE A 83 3.54 2.19 11.53
C PHE A 83 2.71 1.42 12.54
N THR A 84 1.54 1.97 12.83
CA THR A 84 0.49 1.29 13.58
C THR A 84 -0.74 1.12 12.69
N TYR A 85 -1.56 0.11 12.98
CA TYR A 85 -2.64 -0.30 12.12
C TYR A 85 -3.94 -0.36 12.91
N GLN A 86 -5.02 0.13 12.30
CA GLN A 86 -6.36 0.05 12.87
C GLN A 86 -7.31 -0.50 11.82
N ARG A 87 -8.29 -1.32 12.22
CA ARG A 87 -9.31 -1.82 11.30
C ARG A 87 -10.07 -0.64 10.69
N GLU A 88 -10.11 -0.60 9.38
CA GLU A 88 -10.88 0.40 8.64
C GLU A 88 -11.50 -0.23 7.40
N THR A 89 -12.72 0.14 7.09
CA THR A 89 -13.46 -0.36 5.93
C THR A 89 -13.64 0.77 4.92
N THR A 90 -13.36 0.48 3.65
CA THR A 90 -13.63 1.37 2.51
C THR A 90 -14.47 0.63 1.48
N SER A 91 -15.12 1.35 0.58
CA SER A 91 -15.98 0.76 -0.46
C SER A 91 -15.23 -0.10 -1.48
N TRP A 92 -13.92 0.05 -1.59
CA TRP A 92 -13.08 -0.67 -2.56
C TRP A 92 -12.18 -1.75 -1.95
N LEU A 93 -12.18 -1.88 -0.62
CA LEU A 93 -11.46 -2.95 0.08
C LEU A 93 -12.41 -3.92 0.78
N HIS A 94 -11.96 -5.15 0.92
CA HIS A 94 -12.67 -6.19 1.64
C HIS A 94 -12.85 -5.82 3.11
N PRO A 95 -14.08 -5.82 3.66
CA PRO A 95 -14.36 -5.28 5.00
C PRO A 95 -13.68 -6.03 6.15
N GLY A 96 -13.29 -7.29 5.92
CA GLY A 96 -12.59 -8.13 6.92
C GLY A 96 -11.08 -8.17 6.75
N ILE A 97 -10.53 -7.63 5.63
CA ILE A 97 -9.11 -7.74 5.28
C ILE A 97 -8.61 -6.37 4.80
N SER A 98 -8.75 -5.38 5.68
CA SER A 98 -8.33 -4.00 5.43
C SER A 98 -7.94 -3.30 6.72
N ALA A 99 -7.00 -2.35 6.62
CA ALA A 99 -6.55 -1.56 7.76
C ALA A 99 -6.12 -0.15 7.33
N ALA A 100 -6.39 0.81 8.18
CA ALA A 100 -5.76 2.12 8.12
C ALA A 100 -4.33 2.06 8.67
N VAL A 101 -3.46 2.86 8.07
CA VAL A 101 -2.04 3.01 8.44
C VAL A 101 -1.86 4.34 9.15
N TYR A 102 -1.21 4.28 10.30
CA TYR A 102 -0.89 5.47 11.10
C TYR A 102 0.61 5.54 11.39
N CYS A 103 1.12 6.75 11.49
CA CYS A 103 2.45 7.05 11.99
C CYS A 103 2.38 8.23 12.97
N ASN A 104 2.96 8.10 14.16
CA ASN A 104 2.95 9.12 15.20
C ASN A 104 1.52 9.66 15.49
N GLY A 105 0.52 8.78 15.47
CA GLY A 105 -0.90 9.13 15.65
C GLY A 105 -1.58 9.77 14.44
N LYS A 106 -0.83 10.08 13.37
CA LYS A 106 -1.36 10.66 12.13
C LYS A 106 -1.79 9.55 11.17
N ARG A 107 -3.01 9.62 10.64
CA ARG A 107 -3.49 8.70 9.62
C ARG A 107 -2.80 8.99 8.28
N LEU A 108 -2.15 7.98 7.71
CA LEU A 108 -1.48 8.06 6.43
C LEU A 108 -2.35 7.58 5.27
N GLY A 109 -3.16 6.56 5.49
CA GLY A 109 -3.96 5.98 4.43
C GLY A 109 -4.54 4.64 4.81
N VAL A 110 -4.80 3.79 3.82
CA VAL A 110 -5.47 2.51 3.99
C VAL A 110 -4.90 1.48 3.01
N PHE A 111 -4.89 0.21 3.39
CA PHE A 111 -4.56 -0.90 2.51
C PHE A 111 -5.39 -2.14 2.85
N GLY A 112 -5.47 -3.07 1.91
CA GLY A 112 -6.18 -4.32 2.13
C GLY A 112 -6.43 -5.10 0.84
N LYS A 113 -7.17 -6.19 0.97
CA LYS A 113 -7.62 -6.99 -0.16
C LYS A 113 -8.70 -6.22 -0.95
N LEU A 114 -8.67 -6.34 -2.27
CA LEU A 114 -9.72 -5.80 -3.14
C LEU A 114 -11.09 -6.36 -2.73
N ALA A 115 -12.12 -5.52 -2.75
CA ALA A 115 -13.50 -5.95 -2.47
C ALA A 115 -13.95 -7.03 -3.47
N ASN A 116 -14.66 -8.04 -2.98
CA ASN A 116 -15.09 -9.17 -3.81
C ASN A 116 -16.00 -8.74 -4.95
N GLU A 117 -16.84 -7.74 -4.74
CA GLU A 117 -17.75 -7.18 -5.74
C GLU A 117 -16.96 -6.58 -6.91
N ILE A 118 -15.91 -5.80 -6.62
CA ILE A 118 -15.05 -5.22 -7.65
C ILE A 118 -14.25 -6.32 -8.35
N ASN A 119 -13.70 -7.29 -7.60
CA ASN A 119 -12.98 -8.41 -8.19
C ASN A 119 -13.85 -9.21 -9.17
N ALA A 120 -15.13 -9.37 -8.85
CA ALA A 120 -16.08 -10.08 -9.72
C ALA A 120 -16.34 -9.34 -11.05
N GLU A 121 -16.23 -8.03 -11.07
CA GLU A 121 -16.45 -7.18 -12.25
C GLU A 121 -15.20 -7.03 -13.15
N LEU A 122 -14.02 -7.49 -12.69
CA LEU A 122 -12.81 -7.38 -13.49
C LEU A 122 -12.93 -8.16 -14.81
N GLU A 123 -12.47 -7.55 -15.90
CA GLU A 123 -12.45 -8.15 -17.23
C GLU A 123 -11.27 -9.11 -17.44
N ILE A 124 -11.16 -10.12 -16.59
CA ILE A 124 -10.17 -11.21 -16.67
C ILE A 124 -10.87 -12.57 -16.66
N ALA A 125 -10.17 -13.63 -17.04
CA ALA A 125 -10.73 -14.97 -17.03
C ALA A 125 -11.18 -15.39 -15.62
N LYS A 126 -12.26 -16.19 -15.53
CA LYS A 126 -12.83 -16.61 -14.24
C LYS A 126 -11.81 -17.36 -13.40
N GLU A 127 -11.04 -18.25 -14.01
CA GLU A 127 -9.98 -19.02 -13.34
C GLU A 127 -8.92 -18.11 -12.72
N GLN A 128 -8.62 -16.98 -13.37
CA GLN A 128 -7.73 -15.96 -12.81
C GLN A 128 -8.37 -15.23 -11.62
N LYS A 129 -9.66 -14.88 -11.70
CA LYS A 129 -10.36 -14.25 -10.56
C LYS A 129 -10.36 -15.12 -9.32
N ASP A 130 -10.59 -16.42 -9.50
CA ASP A 130 -10.70 -17.39 -8.40
C ASP A 130 -9.33 -17.72 -7.79
N SER A 131 -8.24 -17.63 -8.58
CA SER A 131 -6.88 -17.97 -8.15
C SER A 131 -6.06 -16.76 -7.69
N GLN A 132 -6.50 -15.52 -7.94
CA GLN A 132 -5.74 -14.31 -7.64
C GLN A 132 -6.18 -13.65 -6.35
N ASN A 133 -5.19 -13.26 -5.56
CA ASN A 133 -5.36 -12.32 -4.47
C ASN A 133 -4.84 -10.95 -4.92
N ILE A 134 -5.71 -9.95 -4.95
CA ILE A 134 -5.34 -8.57 -5.30
C ILE A 134 -5.41 -7.73 -4.03
N TYR A 135 -4.31 -7.09 -3.71
CA TYR A 135 -4.17 -6.15 -2.59
C TYR A 135 -3.82 -4.78 -3.12
N LEU A 136 -4.44 -3.77 -2.56
CA LEU A 136 -4.20 -2.37 -2.90
C LEU A 136 -3.98 -1.56 -1.63
N GLY A 137 -3.20 -0.50 -1.75
CA GLY A 137 -3.01 0.46 -0.67
C GLY A 137 -2.75 1.85 -1.22
N GLU A 138 -3.22 2.86 -0.50
CA GLU A 138 -3.02 4.26 -0.85
C GLU A 138 -2.66 5.06 0.38
N LEU A 139 -1.50 5.72 0.35
CA LEU A 139 -0.96 6.52 1.45
C LEU A 139 -0.74 7.96 0.99
N ASP A 140 -1.08 8.90 1.84
CA ASP A 140 -0.72 10.30 1.73
C ASP A 140 0.79 10.45 1.96
N TYR A 141 1.54 10.74 0.89
CA TYR A 141 2.98 10.86 0.95
C TYR A 141 3.45 12.09 1.74
N GLU A 142 2.71 13.20 1.64
CA GLU A 142 3.03 14.42 2.40
C GLU A 142 2.84 14.19 3.90
N ALA A 143 1.76 13.48 4.27
CA ALA A 143 1.54 13.08 5.65
C ALA A 143 2.64 12.12 6.16
N LEU A 144 3.09 11.18 5.33
CA LEU A 144 4.20 10.28 5.65
C LEU A 144 5.49 11.08 5.89
N MET A 145 5.86 11.96 4.94
CA MET A 145 7.08 12.76 5.04
C MET A 145 7.07 13.71 6.25
N SER A 146 5.89 14.16 6.67
CA SER A 146 5.76 14.98 7.89
C SER A 146 6.00 14.19 9.19
N CYS A 147 6.04 12.86 9.13
CA CYS A 147 6.39 12.00 10.27
C CYS A 147 7.90 11.74 10.34
N VAL A 148 8.66 12.06 9.29
CA VAL A 148 10.11 11.88 9.27
C VAL A 148 10.75 13.01 10.08
N GLU A 149 11.31 12.67 11.23
CA GLU A 149 11.98 13.63 12.12
C GLU A 149 13.51 13.53 11.95
N GLY A 150 14.15 14.68 11.76
CA GLY A 150 15.61 14.80 11.76
C GLY A 150 16.29 14.52 10.43
N GLU A 151 17.59 14.77 10.40
CA GLU A 151 18.45 14.46 9.25
C GLU A 151 18.80 12.97 9.26
N LEU A 152 18.86 12.36 8.08
CA LEU A 152 19.42 11.02 7.90
C LEU A 152 20.86 11.01 8.43
N ARG A 153 21.05 10.40 9.61
CA ARG A 153 22.38 10.27 10.21
C ARG A 153 22.99 8.94 9.82
N TYR A 154 24.20 9.02 9.30
CA TYR A 154 25.01 7.84 9.09
C TYR A 154 25.23 7.09 10.40
N LYS A 155 24.80 5.83 10.46
CA LYS A 155 25.14 4.91 11.57
C LYS A 155 26.43 4.18 11.18
N PRO A 156 27.57 4.46 11.86
CA PRO A 156 28.82 3.78 11.53
C PRO A 156 28.68 2.28 11.74
N LEU A 157 29.27 1.52 10.84
CA LEU A 157 29.37 0.07 11.01
C LEU A 157 30.17 -0.24 12.29
N SER A 158 29.68 -1.24 13.04
CA SER A 158 30.41 -1.68 14.24
C SER A 158 31.81 -2.15 13.85
N PRO A 159 32.88 -1.62 14.44
CA PRO A 159 34.24 -2.08 14.21
C PRO A 159 34.51 -3.48 14.82
N TYR A 160 33.58 -3.96 15.63
CA TYR A 160 33.70 -5.26 16.30
C TYR A 160 32.98 -6.36 15.54
N ALA A 161 33.64 -7.50 15.37
CA ALA A 161 33.03 -8.69 14.79
C ALA A 161 31.87 -9.19 15.67
N PRO A 162 30.74 -9.62 15.07
CA PRO A 162 29.63 -10.18 15.83
C PRO A 162 30.04 -11.49 16.50
N VAL A 163 29.72 -11.62 17.78
CA VAL A 163 29.90 -12.88 18.52
C VAL A 163 28.60 -13.67 18.43
N LYS A 164 28.62 -14.78 17.70
CA LYS A 164 27.50 -15.73 17.67
C LYS A 164 27.49 -16.56 18.95
N ARG A 165 26.32 -16.73 19.55
CA ARG A 165 26.09 -17.61 20.70
C ARG A 165 24.84 -18.42 20.44
N ASP A 166 24.94 -19.74 20.68
CA ASP A 166 23.81 -20.64 20.60
C ASP A 166 23.25 -20.88 22.00
N LEU A 167 21.92 -20.87 22.12
CA LEU A 167 21.20 -21.18 23.34
C LEU A 167 20.30 -22.38 23.08
N ALA A 168 20.57 -23.49 23.77
CA ALA A 168 19.70 -24.67 23.72
C ALA A 168 18.77 -24.65 24.94
N LEU A 169 17.46 -24.65 24.68
CA LEU A 169 16.43 -24.70 25.70
C LEU A 169 15.76 -26.08 25.67
N VAL A 170 15.67 -26.71 26.83
CA VAL A 170 14.88 -27.94 27.04
C VAL A 170 13.57 -27.54 27.67
N CYS A 171 12.46 -27.88 27.00
CA CYS A 171 11.10 -27.71 27.54
C CYS A 171 10.61 -29.08 28.03
N ASN A 172 10.07 -29.12 29.24
CA ASN A 172 9.40 -30.28 29.81
C ASN A 172 7.93 -30.27 29.38
#